data_fdee9c325ef3c78a928cce6f879981d3
#
_entry.id   fdee9c325ef3c78a928cce6f879981d3
#
_cell.length_a   1.000
_cell.length_b   1.000
_cell.length_c   1.000
_cell.angle_alpha   90.00
_cell.angle_beta   90.00
_cell.angle_gamma   90.00
#
_symmetry.space_group_name_H-M   'P 1'
#
loop_
_entity.id
_entity.type
_entity.pdbx_description
1 polymer ?
#
loop_
_entity_poly.entity_id
_entity_poly.type
_entity_poly.pdbx_seq_one_letter_code
_entity_poly.pdbx_strand_id
1 'polypeptide(L)'
;MKLKLANYWKKIAGIIILLTIAFLIIVKVYNLNIDKITLASFGKISLSLAGLLFIMSREKIEDEYVMNCRLHAFSFSFLFGIISYMIDESGLLSFLGRTNPRDMFEFILIEIFTYILFFYAMLYRIIKIEKQS
;
A
#
# COMPACT_ATOMS: atom_id res chain seq x y z
N MET A 1 7.76 -21.80 1.82
CA MET A 1 6.40 -21.52 1.37
C MET A 1 6.43 -20.37 0.36
N LYS A 2 6.17 -20.64 -0.91
CA LYS A 2 6.20 -19.61 -1.96
C LYS A 2 4.83 -18.94 -2.08
N LEU A 3 4.49 -18.09 -1.12
CA LEU A 3 3.28 -17.26 -1.15
C LEU A 3 3.45 -16.08 -2.14
N LYS A 4 3.70 -16.41 -3.40
CA LYS A 4 3.83 -15.39 -4.43
C LYS A 4 2.74 -15.58 -5.47
N LEU A 5 1.92 -14.56 -5.62
CA LEU A 5 0.90 -14.51 -6.65
C LEU A 5 1.51 -14.19 -8.02
N ALA A 6 0.96 -14.74 -9.08
CA ALA A 6 1.41 -14.47 -10.44
C ALA A 6 1.29 -12.96 -10.79
N ASN A 7 2.02 -12.51 -11.80
CA ASN A 7 2.07 -11.10 -12.18
C ASN A 7 0.69 -10.51 -12.57
N TYR A 8 -0.23 -11.33 -13.10
CA TYR A 8 -1.57 -10.86 -13.45
C TYR A 8 -2.39 -10.37 -12.24
N TRP A 9 -2.02 -10.74 -11.01
CA TRP A 9 -2.67 -10.25 -9.80
C TRP A 9 -2.49 -8.75 -9.57
N LYS A 10 -1.45 -8.14 -10.14
CA LYS A 10 -1.32 -6.68 -10.16
C LYS A 10 -2.44 -6.01 -10.94
N LYS A 11 -2.82 -6.61 -12.06
CA LYS A 11 -3.95 -6.13 -12.87
C LYS A 11 -5.26 -6.27 -12.10
N ILE A 12 -5.44 -7.39 -11.39
CA ILE A 12 -6.61 -7.62 -10.53
C ILE A 12 -6.68 -6.58 -9.41
N ALA A 13 -5.56 -6.28 -8.76
CA ALA A 13 -5.50 -5.22 -7.75
C ALA A 13 -5.93 -3.86 -8.32
N GLY A 14 -5.45 -3.50 -9.51
CA GLY A 14 -5.86 -2.28 -10.22
C GLY A 14 -7.35 -2.26 -10.53
N ILE A 15 -7.90 -3.39 -10.98
CA ILE A 15 -9.33 -3.53 -11.26
C ILE A 15 -10.17 -3.35 -9.98
N ILE A 16 -9.74 -3.92 -8.87
CA ILE A 16 -10.41 -3.77 -7.57
C ILE A 16 -10.47 -2.29 -7.17
N ILE A 17 -9.37 -1.56 -7.32
CA ILE A 17 -9.33 -0.12 -7.02
C ILE A 17 -10.31 0.66 -7.91
N LEU A 18 -10.29 0.40 -9.22
CA LEU A 18 -11.19 1.05 -10.17
C LEU A 18 -12.66 0.77 -9.87
N LEU A 19 -13.00 -0.50 -9.58
CA LEU A 19 -14.35 -0.88 -9.20
C LEU A 19 -14.81 -0.23 -7.91
N THR A 20 -13.93 -0.12 -6.92
CA THR A 20 -14.22 0.56 -5.65
C THR A 20 -14.51 2.04 -5.87
N ILE A 21 -13.69 2.72 -6.66
CA ILE A 21 -13.89 4.13 -7.00
C ILE A 21 -15.21 4.32 -7.77
N ALA A 22 -15.46 3.48 -8.77
CA ALA A 22 -16.71 3.53 -9.55
C ALA A 22 -17.94 3.32 -8.66
N PHE A 23 -17.89 2.36 -7.74
CA PHE A 23 -18.97 2.11 -6.78
C PHE A 23 -19.23 3.33 -5.88
N LEU A 24 -18.17 3.95 -5.34
CA LEU A 24 -18.29 5.15 -4.50
C LEU A 24 -18.91 6.33 -5.28
N ILE A 25 -18.53 6.50 -6.54
CA ILE A 25 -19.11 7.53 -7.41
C ILE A 25 -20.59 7.26 -7.66
N ILE A 26 -20.97 6.02 -7.97
CA ILE A 26 -22.36 5.61 -8.20
C ILE A 26 -23.22 5.89 -6.97
N VAL A 27 -22.76 5.49 -5.80
CA VAL A 27 -23.48 5.73 -4.54
C VAL A 27 -23.70 7.22 -4.31
N LYS A 28 -22.72 8.06 -4.63
CA LYS A 28 -22.82 9.50 -4.46
C LYS A 28 -23.76 10.17 -5.48
N VAL A 29 -23.70 9.73 -6.74
CA VAL A 29 -24.51 10.31 -7.83
C VAL A 29 -25.97 9.94 -7.69
N TYR A 30 -26.27 8.69 -7.35
CA TYR A 30 -27.64 8.20 -7.23
C TYR A 30 -28.25 8.39 -5.82
N ASN A 31 -27.51 9.04 -4.90
CA ASN A 31 -27.96 9.27 -3.52
C ASN A 31 -28.51 8.01 -2.85
N LEU A 32 -27.84 6.89 -3.03
CA LEU A 32 -28.22 5.64 -2.38
C LEU A 32 -28.11 5.78 -0.86
N ASN A 33 -29.16 5.38 -0.15
CA ASN A 33 -29.20 5.43 1.32
C ASN A 33 -28.33 4.32 1.94
N ILE A 34 -27.02 4.47 1.79
CA ILE A 34 -26.05 3.60 2.45
C ILE A 34 -25.38 4.40 3.56
N ASP A 35 -25.26 3.80 4.74
CA ASP A 35 -24.57 4.42 5.87
C ASP A 35 -23.14 4.82 5.50
N LYS A 36 -22.77 6.05 5.84
CA LYS A 36 -21.41 6.57 5.60
C LYS A 36 -20.34 5.70 6.24
N ILE A 37 -20.63 5.13 7.40
CA ILE A 37 -19.71 4.24 8.14
C ILE A 37 -19.48 2.94 7.35
N THR A 38 -20.55 2.31 6.87
CA THR A 38 -20.48 1.09 6.06
C THR A 38 -19.75 1.34 4.75
N LEU A 39 -20.02 2.44 4.09
CA LEU A 39 -19.36 2.84 2.84
C LEU A 39 -17.87 3.08 3.05
N ALA A 40 -17.49 3.77 4.12
CA ALA A 40 -16.09 4.01 4.48
C ALA A 40 -15.37 2.70 4.80
N SER A 41 -15.99 1.79 5.55
CA SER A 41 -15.44 0.48 5.89
C SER A 41 -15.21 -0.37 4.62
N PHE A 42 -16.16 -0.38 3.70
CA PHE A 42 -16.03 -1.07 2.43
C PHE A 42 -14.85 -0.54 1.60
N GLY A 43 -14.71 0.78 1.50
CA GLY A 43 -13.58 1.41 0.80
C GLY A 43 -12.23 1.07 1.44
N LYS A 44 -12.15 1.09 2.77
CA LYS A 44 -10.94 0.73 3.52
C LYS A 44 -10.52 -0.72 3.30
N ILE A 45 -11.46 -1.65 3.39
CA ILE A 45 -11.22 -3.08 3.17
C ILE A 45 -10.77 -3.34 1.74
N SER A 46 -11.46 -2.78 0.75
CA SER A 46 -11.14 -2.96 -0.66
C SER A 46 -9.75 -2.42 -1.00
N LEU A 47 -9.41 -1.25 -0.48
CA LEU A 47 -8.10 -0.63 -0.73
C LEU A 47 -6.97 -1.41 -0.06
N SER A 48 -7.18 -1.88 1.16
CA SER A 48 -6.21 -2.72 1.88
C SER A 48 -5.97 -4.05 1.16
N LEU A 49 -7.05 -4.69 0.69
CA LEU A 49 -6.96 -5.92 -0.08
C LEU A 49 -6.22 -5.73 -1.40
N ALA A 50 -6.52 -4.66 -2.14
CA ALA A 50 -5.83 -4.34 -3.38
C ALA A 50 -4.33 -4.09 -3.14
N GLY A 51 -3.98 -3.35 -2.09
CA GLY A 51 -2.58 -3.13 -1.70
C GLY A 51 -1.85 -4.43 -1.36
N LEU A 52 -2.51 -5.30 -0.60
CA LEU A 52 -1.95 -6.62 -0.26
C LEU A 52 -1.69 -7.47 -1.52
N LEU A 53 -2.66 -7.56 -2.41
CA LEU A 53 -2.52 -8.30 -3.67
C LEU A 53 -1.40 -7.74 -4.54
N PHE A 54 -1.28 -6.41 -4.58
CA PHE A 54 -0.21 -5.75 -5.31
C PHE A 54 1.17 -6.10 -4.77
N ILE A 55 1.35 -6.03 -3.45
CA ILE A 55 2.61 -6.37 -2.77
C ILE A 55 2.98 -7.83 -2.97
N MET A 56 2.01 -8.75 -2.88
CA MET A 56 2.24 -10.18 -3.02
C MET A 56 2.42 -10.64 -4.46
N SER A 57 2.07 -9.83 -5.45
CA SER A 57 2.21 -10.20 -6.86
C SER A 57 3.68 -10.23 -7.30
N ARG A 58 4.00 -11.17 -8.20
CA ARG A 58 5.34 -11.29 -8.76
C ARG A 58 5.62 -10.19 -9.77
N GLU A 59 6.91 -9.82 -9.88
CA GLU A 59 7.41 -9.06 -11.02
C GLU A 59 7.53 -9.96 -12.26
N LYS A 60 7.59 -9.34 -13.46
CA LYS A 60 7.74 -10.08 -14.71
C LYS A 60 9.01 -10.92 -14.74
N ILE A 61 10.11 -10.34 -14.25
CA ILE A 61 11.41 -10.99 -14.10
C ILE A 61 11.70 -10.97 -12.60
N GLU A 62 11.55 -12.11 -11.95
CA GLU A 62 11.81 -12.26 -10.53
C GLU A 62 13.02 -13.15 -10.32
N ASP A 63 14.17 -12.52 -10.30
CA ASP A 63 15.44 -13.12 -9.96
C ASP A 63 15.81 -12.91 -8.48
N GLU A 64 16.97 -13.36 -8.09
CA GLU A 64 17.47 -13.24 -6.72
C GLU A 64 17.59 -11.78 -6.27
N TYR A 65 17.95 -10.87 -7.18
CA TYR A 65 18.05 -9.43 -6.90
C TYR A 65 16.69 -8.83 -6.55
N VAL A 66 15.67 -9.15 -7.31
CA VAL A 66 14.30 -8.67 -7.04
C VAL A 66 13.79 -9.19 -5.70
N MET A 67 14.12 -10.45 -5.36
CA MET A 67 13.80 -11.00 -4.04
C MET A 67 14.49 -10.24 -2.91
N ASN A 68 15.76 -9.91 -3.05
CA ASN A 68 16.51 -9.12 -2.08
C ASN A 68 15.92 -7.71 -1.92
N CYS A 69 15.59 -7.05 -3.04
CA CYS A 69 14.90 -5.76 -3.01
C CYS A 69 13.59 -5.84 -2.24
N ARG A 70 12.82 -6.90 -2.44
CA ARG A 70 11.56 -7.12 -1.75
C ARG A 70 11.74 -7.28 -0.24
N LEU A 71 12.73 -8.07 0.19
CA LEU A 71 13.05 -8.24 1.60
C LEU A 71 13.49 -6.93 2.26
N HIS A 72 14.35 -6.19 1.60
CA HIS A 72 14.77 -4.87 2.11
C HIS A 72 13.62 -3.89 2.16
N ALA A 73 12.77 -3.85 1.15
CA ALA A 73 11.59 -2.99 1.15
C ALA A 73 10.62 -3.33 2.30
N PHE A 74 10.40 -4.61 2.58
CA PHE A 74 9.61 -5.04 3.74
C PHE A 74 10.23 -4.59 5.06
N SER A 75 11.52 -4.79 5.23
CA SER A 75 12.22 -4.38 6.45
C SER A 75 12.15 -2.87 6.66
N PHE A 76 12.37 -2.08 5.62
CA PHE A 76 12.28 -0.62 5.70
C PHE A 76 10.86 -0.14 5.95
N SER A 77 9.86 -0.71 5.29
CA SER A 77 8.47 -0.32 5.51
C SER A 77 8.01 -0.62 6.94
N PHE A 78 8.40 -1.77 7.47
CA PHE A 78 8.09 -2.16 8.84
C PHE A 78 8.75 -1.23 9.86
N LEU A 79 10.03 -0.92 9.69
CA LEU A 79 10.74 0.04 10.55
C LEU A 79 10.10 1.43 10.48
N PHE A 80 9.76 1.87 9.28
CA PHE A 80 9.10 3.15 9.08
C PHE A 80 7.72 3.20 9.73
N GLY A 81 6.97 2.11 9.65
CA GLY A 81 5.68 1.95 10.34
C GLY A 81 5.81 2.08 11.86
N ILE A 82 6.79 1.40 12.45
CA ILE A 82 7.07 1.50 13.90
C ILE A 82 7.45 2.93 14.30
N ILE A 83 8.35 3.56 13.55
CA ILE A 83 8.77 4.94 13.82
C ILE A 83 7.57 5.90 13.71
N SER A 84 6.75 5.74 12.69
CA SER A 84 5.54 6.54 12.52
C SER A 84 4.56 6.37 13.67
N TYR A 85 4.39 5.14 14.16
CA TYR A 85 3.57 4.85 15.33
C TYR A 85 4.14 5.54 16.59
N MET A 86 5.44 5.44 16.83
CA MET A 86 6.08 6.08 17.98
C MET A 86 5.94 7.61 17.97
N ILE A 87 6.06 8.21 16.78
CA ILE A 87 5.87 9.66 16.61
C ILE A 87 4.41 10.04 16.90
N ASP A 88 3.48 9.27 16.42
CA ASP A 88 2.04 9.51 16.63
C ASP A 88 1.66 9.40 18.11
N GLU A 89 2.13 8.35 18.79
CA GLU A 89 1.87 8.11 20.21
C GLU A 89 2.55 9.13 21.12
N SER A 90 3.71 9.64 20.73
CA SER A 90 4.44 10.65 21.50
C SER A 90 3.75 12.02 21.55
N GLY A 91 2.70 12.24 20.76
CA GLY A 91 2.01 13.52 20.66
C GLY A 91 2.78 14.60 19.90
N LEU A 92 3.88 14.25 19.26
CA LEU A 92 4.70 15.19 18.50
C LEU A 92 3.91 15.83 17.34
N LEU A 93 2.95 15.09 16.78
CA LEU A 93 2.06 15.59 15.72
C LEU A 93 1.01 16.57 16.25
N SER A 94 0.71 16.56 17.56
CA SER A 94 -0.18 17.57 18.15
C SER A 94 0.44 18.96 18.12
N PHE A 95 1.76 19.03 18.23
CA PHE A 95 2.51 20.27 18.06
C PHE A 95 2.39 20.85 16.63
N LEU A 96 2.20 19.98 15.64
CA LEU A 96 1.96 20.35 14.24
C LEU A 96 0.47 20.60 13.91
N GLY A 97 -0.40 20.64 14.93
CA GLY A 97 -1.82 20.90 14.77
C GLY A 97 -2.69 19.67 14.53
N ARG A 98 -2.15 18.47 14.62
CA ARG A 98 -2.90 17.22 14.51
C ARG A 98 -3.36 16.76 15.90
N THR A 99 -4.64 16.83 16.15
CA THR A 99 -5.23 16.51 17.48
C THR A 99 -5.68 15.06 17.63
N ASN A 100 -5.90 14.35 16.51
CA ASN A 100 -6.39 12.98 16.53
C ASN A 100 -5.29 11.99 16.17
N PRO A 101 -5.15 10.87 16.91
CA PRO A 101 -4.23 9.80 16.52
C PRO A 101 -4.62 9.20 15.17
N ARG A 102 -3.66 8.65 14.46
CA ARG A 102 -3.91 7.97 13.20
C ARG A 102 -4.74 6.71 13.43
N ASP A 103 -5.69 6.48 12.54
CA ASP A 103 -6.41 5.22 12.48
C ASP A 103 -5.48 4.09 11.98
N MET A 104 -5.77 2.85 12.39
CA MET A 104 -5.01 1.68 11.98
C MET A 104 -4.94 1.54 10.44
N PHE A 105 -5.99 1.94 9.76
CA PHE A 105 -6.01 1.99 8.30
C PHE A 105 -4.97 2.95 7.72
N GLU A 106 -4.74 4.10 8.32
CA GLU A 106 -3.70 5.04 7.89
C GLU A 106 -2.31 4.45 8.04
N PHE A 107 -2.04 3.67 9.10
CA PHE A 107 -0.77 2.95 9.26
C PHE A 107 -0.57 1.90 8.17
N ILE A 108 -1.60 1.11 7.86
CA ILE A 108 -1.56 0.12 6.78
C ILE A 108 -1.25 0.79 5.44
N LEU A 109 -1.88 1.93 5.14
CA LEU A 109 -1.61 2.69 3.92
C LEU A 109 -0.18 3.21 3.87
N ILE A 110 0.34 3.71 4.98
CA ILE A 110 1.72 4.19 5.09
C ILE A 110 2.69 3.04 4.82
N GLU A 111 2.47 1.88 5.41
CA GLU A 111 3.31 0.70 5.19
C GLU A 111 3.29 0.23 3.74
N ILE A 112 2.10 0.11 3.14
CA ILE A 112 1.95 -0.28 1.73
C ILE A 112 2.65 0.73 0.82
N PHE A 113 2.42 2.01 1.02
CA PHE A 113 3.02 3.07 0.22
C PHE A 113 4.55 3.10 0.37
N THR A 114 5.06 2.99 1.58
CA THR A 114 6.49 2.97 1.87
C THR A 114 7.16 1.75 1.24
N TYR A 115 6.52 0.58 1.34
CA TYR A 115 7.00 -0.63 0.67
C TYR A 115 7.12 -0.44 -0.84
N ILE A 116 6.06 0.04 -1.48
CA ILE A 116 6.04 0.26 -2.93
C ILE A 116 7.15 1.24 -3.34
N LEU A 117 7.27 2.34 -2.63
CA LEU A 117 8.26 3.37 -2.91
C LEU A 117 9.70 2.84 -2.81
N PHE A 118 10.03 2.16 -1.72
CA PHE A 118 11.37 1.58 -1.53
C PHE A 118 11.67 0.45 -2.51
N PHE A 119 10.71 -0.43 -2.74
CA PHE A 119 10.88 -1.55 -3.67
C PHE A 119 11.20 -1.06 -5.08
N TYR A 120 10.38 -0.16 -5.61
CA TYR A 120 10.58 0.34 -6.96
C TYR A 120 11.79 1.27 -7.08
N ALA A 121 12.11 2.04 -6.05
CA ALA A 121 13.33 2.85 -6.02
C ALA A 121 14.59 1.99 -6.11
N MET A 122 14.66 0.90 -5.36
CA MET A 122 15.77 -0.05 -5.41
C MET A 122 15.83 -0.77 -6.75
N LEU A 123 14.70 -1.22 -7.27
CA LEU A 123 14.61 -1.89 -8.56
C LEU A 123 15.08 -0.97 -9.70
N TYR A 124 14.65 0.26 -9.71
CA TYR A 124 15.06 1.26 -10.69
C TYR A 124 16.56 1.53 -10.64
N ARG A 125 17.13 1.62 -9.44
CA ARG A 125 18.57 1.82 -9.24
C ARG A 125 19.38 0.68 -9.83
N ILE A 126 18.96 -0.56 -9.65
CA ILE A 126 19.63 -1.74 -10.21
C ILE A 126 19.58 -1.72 -11.74
N ILE A 127 18.43 -1.48 -12.33
CA ILE A 127 18.25 -1.40 -13.79
C ILE A 127 19.14 -0.31 -14.39
N LYS A 128 19.29 0.82 -13.72
CA LYS A 128 20.16 1.91 -14.17
C LYS A 128 21.63 1.52 -14.15
N ILE A 129 22.08 0.80 -13.14
CA ILE A 129 23.46 0.31 -13.02
C ILE A 129 23.78 -0.69 -14.14
N GLU A 130 22.89 -1.63 -14.41
CA GLU A 130 23.06 -2.62 -15.50
C GLU A 130 23.15 -1.96 -16.89
N LYS A 131 22.41 -0.88 -17.12
CA LYS A 131 22.48 -0.16 -18.39
C LYS A 131 23.76 0.65 -18.59
N GLN A 132 24.50 0.94 -17.52
CA GLN A 132 25.76 1.69 -17.57
C GLN A 132 26.99 0.78 -17.65
N SER A 133 26.82 -0.48 -17.40
CA SER A 133 27.86 -1.50 -17.59
C SER A 133 27.74 -2.14 -18.97
#